data_a80442a2623c860daf070510ac372325
#
_entry.id   a80442a2623c860daf070510ac372325
#
_cell.length_a   1.000
_cell.length_b   1.000
_cell.length_c   1.000
_cell.angle_alpha   90.00
_cell.angle_beta   90.00
_cell.angle_gamma   90.00
#
_symmetry.space_group_name_H-M   'P 1'
#
loop_
_entity.id
_entity.type
_entity.pdbx_description
1 polymer ?
#
loop_
_entity_poly.entity_id
_entity_poly.type
_entity_poly.pdbx_seq_one_letter_code
_entity_poly.pdbx_strand_id
1 'polypeptide(L)'
;MLEKYIKSISSLSSFTKEDILVNDFLITKSDELEIYYAPHNEYINDQANVFIIGITPGWQQTSIAYKTAKESFLLGANFNEIRKSCKLSARFAGTMRKNLYEMLDELELNKKLNIKSCESLFYENSNLLHTTSIIPYPVFIKGKPNHSD
;
A
#
# COMPACT_ATOMS: atom_id res chain seq x y z
N MET A 1 -1.65 -4.14 -13.64
CA MET A 1 -0.76 -5.31 -13.41
C MET A 1 -1.38 -6.36 -12.49
N LEU A 2 -2.33 -6.00 -11.63
CA LEU A 2 -2.99 -6.93 -10.69
C LEU A 2 -3.52 -8.20 -11.38
N GLU A 3 -4.13 -8.08 -12.55
CA GLU A 3 -4.68 -9.19 -13.33
C GLU A 3 -3.66 -10.31 -13.61
N LYS A 4 -2.39 -9.91 -13.80
CA LYS A 4 -1.29 -10.87 -14.02
C LYS A 4 -0.97 -11.68 -12.77
N TYR A 5 -1.04 -11.05 -11.60
CA TYR A 5 -0.52 -11.62 -10.35
C TYR A 5 -1.60 -12.21 -9.43
N ILE A 6 -2.88 -11.86 -9.64
CA ILE A 6 -3.94 -12.18 -8.68
C ILE A 6 -4.10 -13.69 -8.42
N LYS A 7 -3.91 -14.53 -9.43
CA LYS A 7 -4.00 -15.99 -9.27
C LYS A 7 -2.87 -16.51 -8.36
N SER A 8 -1.62 -16.05 -8.58
CA SER A 8 -0.49 -16.41 -7.73
C SER A 8 -0.67 -15.87 -6.30
N ILE A 9 -1.17 -14.64 -6.15
CA ILE A 9 -1.50 -14.07 -4.83
C ILE A 9 -2.58 -14.90 -4.12
N SER A 10 -3.62 -15.31 -4.82
CA SER A 10 -4.72 -16.09 -4.24
C SER A 10 -4.32 -17.49 -3.79
N SER A 11 -3.27 -18.06 -4.37
CA SER A 11 -2.75 -19.38 -4.00
C SER A 11 -1.80 -19.37 -2.81
N LEU A 12 -1.31 -18.21 -2.35
CA LEU A 12 -0.42 -18.11 -1.20
C LEU A 12 -1.12 -18.62 0.08
N SER A 13 -0.45 -19.42 0.87
CA SER A 13 -0.93 -19.88 2.17
C SER A 13 -0.62 -18.90 3.31
N SER A 14 0.47 -18.17 3.19
CA SER A 14 0.87 -17.11 4.12
C SER A 14 1.44 -15.89 3.38
N PHE A 15 1.75 -14.82 4.12
CA PHE A 15 2.21 -13.55 3.55
C PHE A 15 3.51 -13.11 4.20
N THR A 16 4.45 -14.06 4.32
CA THR A 16 5.80 -13.81 4.82
C THR A 16 6.72 -13.30 3.71
N LYS A 17 7.92 -12.85 4.08
CA LYS A 17 8.92 -12.43 3.09
C LYS A 17 9.29 -13.60 2.15
N GLU A 18 9.37 -14.79 2.70
CA GLU A 18 9.69 -16.02 1.96
C GLU A 18 8.63 -16.37 0.92
N ASP A 19 7.36 -16.02 1.16
CA ASP A 19 6.26 -16.27 0.22
C ASP A 19 6.16 -15.20 -0.87
N ILE A 20 6.49 -13.95 -0.54
CA ILE A 20 6.25 -12.79 -1.42
C ILE A 20 7.52 -12.39 -2.20
N LEU A 21 8.70 -12.48 -1.58
CA LEU A 21 9.96 -12.08 -2.23
C LEU A 21 10.53 -13.22 -3.08
N VAL A 22 9.73 -13.71 -4.02
CA VAL A 22 10.07 -14.81 -4.93
C VAL A 22 10.03 -14.34 -6.39
N ASN A 23 10.63 -15.12 -7.28
CA ASN A 23 10.73 -14.77 -8.71
C ASN A 23 9.37 -14.50 -9.37
N ASP A 24 8.31 -15.15 -8.91
CA ASP A 24 6.96 -14.98 -9.46
C ASP A 24 6.43 -13.55 -9.30
N PHE A 25 6.89 -12.83 -8.27
CA PHE A 25 6.51 -11.45 -8.00
C PHE A 25 7.63 -10.44 -8.29
N LEU A 26 8.80 -10.91 -8.74
CA LEU A 26 9.93 -10.03 -9.09
C LEU A 26 9.61 -9.25 -10.37
N ILE A 27 9.69 -7.92 -10.31
CA ILE A 27 9.52 -7.04 -11.46
C ILE A 27 10.86 -6.83 -12.16
N THR A 28 11.87 -6.45 -11.39
CA THR A 28 13.22 -6.21 -11.88
C THR A 28 14.25 -6.32 -10.76
N LYS A 29 15.49 -6.52 -11.13
CA LYS A 29 16.63 -6.56 -10.21
C LYS A 29 17.87 -5.96 -10.80
N SER A 30 18.72 -5.41 -9.95
CA SER A 30 20.11 -5.04 -10.24
C SER A 30 21.07 -5.88 -9.38
N ASP A 31 22.33 -5.48 -9.33
CA ASP A 31 23.32 -6.16 -8.46
C ASP A 31 22.98 -6.00 -6.98
N GLU A 32 22.39 -4.88 -6.58
CA GLU A 32 22.14 -4.53 -5.19
C GLU A 32 20.66 -4.48 -4.83
N LEU A 33 19.75 -4.23 -5.78
CA LEU A 33 18.34 -3.96 -5.53
C LEU A 33 17.42 -4.95 -6.25
N GLU A 34 16.32 -5.25 -5.59
CA GLU A 34 15.21 -6.03 -6.15
C GLU A 34 13.90 -5.28 -5.95
N ILE A 35 13.07 -5.22 -7.00
CA ILE A 35 11.75 -4.58 -6.99
C ILE A 35 10.70 -5.66 -7.17
N TYR A 36 9.80 -5.76 -6.21
CA TYR A 36 8.73 -6.75 -6.22
C TYR A 36 7.37 -6.11 -6.44
N TYR A 37 6.48 -6.84 -7.05
CA TYR A 37 5.10 -6.41 -7.26
C TYR A 37 4.38 -6.19 -5.92
N ALA A 38 3.50 -5.18 -5.87
CA ALA A 38 2.48 -5.01 -4.83
C ALA A 38 1.31 -4.17 -5.36
N PRO A 39 0.04 -4.56 -5.09
CA PRO A 39 -1.12 -3.99 -5.78
C PRO A 39 -1.58 -2.62 -5.27
N HIS A 40 -1.22 -2.21 -4.06
CA HIS A 40 -1.84 -1.07 -3.39
C HIS A 40 -1.58 0.30 -4.04
N ASN A 41 -0.51 0.48 -4.83
CA ASN A 41 -0.25 1.73 -5.55
C ASN A 41 -0.83 1.74 -6.98
N GLU A 42 -1.56 0.72 -7.39
CA GLU A 42 -2.27 0.71 -8.67
C GLU A 42 -3.64 1.43 -8.62
N TYR A 43 -4.17 1.70 -7.43
CA TYR A 43 -5.40 2.47 -7.30
C TYR A 43 -5.09 3.97 -7.32
N ILE A 44 -5.80 4.69 -8.19
CA ILE A 44 -5.73 6.14 -8.29
C ILE A 44 -7.06 6.71 -7.79
N ASN A 45 -6.99 7.64 -6.84
CA ASN A 45 -8.13 8.44 -6.40
C ASN A 45 -8.01 9.83 -7.03
N ASP A 46 -8.76 10.05 -8.11
CA ASP A 46 -8.78 11.30 -8.88
C ASP A 46 -9.61 12.42 -8.24
N GLN A 47 -10.36 12.08 -7.18
CA GLN A 47 -11.18 13.04 -6.42
C GLN A 47 -10.45 13.60 -5.19
N ALA A 48 -9.21 13.20 -4.97
CA ALA A 48 -8.47 13.60 -3.77
C ALA A 48 -8.08 15.08 -3.78
N ASN A 49 -8.24 15.73 -2.62
CA ASN A 49 -7.77 17.08 -2.35
C ASN A 49 -6.39 17.10 -1.68
N VAL A 50 -6.02 15.99 -1.07
CA VAL A 50 -4.73 15.81 -0.36
C VAL A 50 -3.94 14.69 -1.02
N PHE A 51 -2.68 14.98 -1.35
CA PHE A 51 -1.76 14.01 -1.94
C PHE A 51 -0.56 13.82 -1.03
N ILE A 52 -0.28 12.58 -0.65
CA ILE A 52 0.91 12.22 0.13
C ILE A 52 1.76 11.27 -0.71
N ILE A 53 2.99 11.67 -0.98
CA ILE A 53 3.91 10.92 -1.83
C ILE A 53 5.08 10.42 -0.99
N GLY A 54 5.20 9.10 -0.85
CA GLY A 54 6.34 8.43 -0.24
C GLY A 54 7.44 8.12 -1.25
N ILE A 55 8.51 7.47 -0.79
CA ILE A 55 9.62 7.04 -1.65
C ILE A 55 9.31 5.69 -2.28
N THR A 56 9.06 4.68 -1.45
CA THR A 56 8.71 3.30 -1.85
C THR A 56 7.87 2.65 -0.74
N PRO A 57 6.99 1.70 -1.06
CA PRO A 57 6.27 0.94 -0.03
C PRO A 57 7.20 0.15 0.87
N GLY A 58 6.89 0.13 2.17
CA GLY A 58 7.56 -0.74 3.13
C GLY A 58 7.00 -2.16 3.15
N TRP A 59 7.69 -3.05 3.89
CA TRP A 59 7.28 -4.46 4.01
C TRP A 59 5.87 -4.63 4.57
N GLN A 60 5.53 -3.94 5.66
CA GLN A 60 4.21 -4.04 6.29
C GLN A 60 3.08 -3.69 5.32
N GLN A 61 3.25 -2.62 4.54
CA GLN A 61 2.29 -2.22 3.52
C GLN A 61 2.14 -3.30 2.44
N THR A 62 3.26 -3.89 2.01
CA THR A 62 3.30 -4.94 1.01
C THR A 62 2.54 -6.18 1.48
N SER A 63 2.85 -6.71 2.66
CA SER A 63 2.20 -7.89 3.23
C SER A 63 0.69 -7.69 3.40
N ILE A 64 0.25 -6.54 3.92
CA ILE A 64 -1.16 -6.20 4.06
C ILE A 64 -1.85 -6.14 2.69
N ALA A 65 -1.22 -5.54 1.68
CA ALA A 65 -1.78 -5.43 0.34
C ALA A 65 -2.00 -6.81 -0.31
N TYR A 66 -1.06 -7.73 -0.15
CA TYR A 66 -1.21 -9.11 -0.63
C TYR A 66 -2.36 -9.86 0.05
N LYS A 67 -2.42 -9.79 1.39
CA LYS A 67 -3.50 -10.38 2.16
C LYS A 67 -4.86 -9.84 1.72
N THR A 68 -4.99 -8.52 1.64
CA THR A 68 -6.24 -7.86 1.21
C THR A 68 -6.61 -8.22 -0.23
N ALA A 69 -5.63 -8.30 -1.14
CA ALA A 69 -5.88 -8.69 -2.52
C ALA A 69 -6.47 -10.11 -2.61
N LYS A 70 -5.88 -11.08 -1.89
CA LYS A 70 -6.41 -12.44 -1.81
C LYS A 70 -7.82 -12.48 -1.25
N GLU A 71 -8.05 -11.86 -0.09
CA GLU A 71 -9.35 -11.85 0.56
C GLU A 71 -10.44 -11.24 -0.34
N SER A 72 -10.17 -10.07 -0.93
CA SER A 72 -11.12 -9.41 -1.84
C SER A 72 -11.39 -10.23 -3.10
N PHE A 73 -10.38 -10.88 -3.66
CA PHE A 73 -10.53 -11.75 -4.84
C PHE A 73 -11.40 -12.96 -4.54
N LEU A 74 -11.18 -13.63 -3.40
CA LEU A 74 -11.97 -14.80 -2.97
C LEU A 74 -13.43 -14.43 -2.67
N LEU A 75 -13.70 -13.18 -2.30
CA LEU A 75 -15.06 -12.64 -2.13
C LEU A 75 -15.71 -12.22 -3.44
N GLY A 76 -15.05 -12.37 -4.58
CA GLY A 76 -15.61 -12.07 -5.91
C GLY A 76 -15.56 -10.58 -6.29
N ALA A 77 -14.75 -9.75 -5.59
CA ALA A 77 -14.58 -8.35 -5.93
C ALA A 77 -13.95 -8.18 -7.33
N ASN A 78 -14.36 -7.15 -8.07
CA ASN A 78 -13.71 -6.81 -9.33
C ASN A 78 -12.31 -6.18 -9.09
N PHE A 79 -11.48 -6.10 -10.14
CA PHE A 79 -10.10 -5.66 -10.01
C PHE A 79 -9.95 -4.23 -9.48
N ASN A 80 -10.88 -3.33 -9.80
CA ASN A 80 -10.83 -1.96 -9.29
C ASN A 80 -11.15 -1.91 -7.79
N GLU A 81 -12.13 -2.68 -7.35
CA GLU A 81 -12.46 -2.85 -5.93
C GLU A 81 -11.30 -3.45 -5.15
N ILE A 82 -10.63 -4.48 -5.70
CA ILE A 82 -9.43 -5.08 -5.09
C ILE A 82 -8.33 -4.04 -4.93
N ARG A 83 -8.00 -3.28 -5.98
CA ARG A 83 -6.97 -2.21 -5.91
C ARG A 83 -7.32 -1.17 -4.86
N LYS A 84 -8.58 -0.74 -4.82
CA LYS A 84 -9.07 0.23 -3.82
C LYS A 84 -8.93 -0.32 -2.40
N SER A 85 -9.38 -1.55 -2.16
CA SER A 85 -9.27 -2.20 -0.86
C SER A 85 -7.82 -2.34 -0.40
N CYS A 86 -6.92 -2.77 -1.31
CA CYS A 86 -5.48 -2.83 -1.03
C CYS A 86 -4.90 -1.46 -0.66
N LYS A 87 -5.29 -0.40 -1.37
CA LYS A 87 -4.86 0.96 -1.06
C LYS A 87 -5.32 1.38 0.32
N LEU A 88 -6.59 1.23 0.64
CA LEU A 88 -7.17 1.69 1.90
C LEU A 88 -6.60 0.93 3.11
N SER A 89 -6.38 -0.37 3.00
CA SER A 89 -5.82 -1.17 4.08
C SER A 89 -4.32 -0.93 4.29
N ALA A 90 -3.54 -0.87 3.21
CA ALA A 90 -2.08 -0.87 3.28
C ALA A 90 -1.45 0.52 3.49
N ARG A 91 -2.08 1.63 3.02
CA ARG A 91 -1.47 2.97 3.06
C ARG A 91 -1.04 3.38 4.46
N PHE A 92 0.26 3.59 4.65
CA PHE A 92 0.88 3.98 5.92
C PHE A 92 0.46 3.11 7.12
N ALA A 93 0.19 1.82 6.91
CA ALA A 93 -0.31 0.94 7.96
C ALA A 93 0.62 0.90 9.19
N GLY A 94 0.02 0.67 10.38
CA GLY A 94 0.71 0.63 11.65
C GLY A 94 0.89 2.01 12.29
N THR A 95 1.93 2.15 13.11
CA THR A 95 2.24 3.38 13.86
C THR A 95 2.50 4.58 12.95
N MET A 96 3.02 4.34 11.75
CA MET A 96 3.27 5.40 10.77
C MET A 96 1.98 6.15 10.40
N ARG A 97 0.86 5.46 10.25
CA ARG A 97 -0.45 6.08 9.97
C ARG A 97 -0.86 7.02 11.08
N LYS A 98 -0.72 6.56 12.34
CA LYS A 98 -1.03 7.36 13.52
C LYS A 98 -0.19 8.63 13.56
N ASN A 99 1.12 8.48 13.49
CA ASN A 99 2.04 9.61 13.54
C ASN A 99 1.76 10.62 12.42
N LEU A 100 1.40 10.11 11.23
CA LEU A 100 1.11 10.97 10.08
C LEU A 100 -0.15 11.81 10.29
N TYR A 101 -1.27 11.24 10.71
CA TYR A 101 -2.49 12.04 10.90
C TYR A 101 -2.37 12.97 12.10
N GLU A 102 -1.66 12.61 13.19
CA GLU A 102 -1.38 13.51 14.30
C GLU A 102 -0.55 14.72 13.84
N MET A 103 0.49 14.50 13.05
CA MET A 103 1.29 15.58 12.46
C MET A 103 0.46 16.48 11.53
N LEU A 104 -0.44 15.92 10.74
CA LEU A 104 -1.32 16.71 9.87
C LEU A 104 -2.34 17.53 10.67
N ASP A 105 -2.81 17.03 11.81
CA ASP A 105 -3.67 17.78 12.72
C ASP A 105 -2.91 18.92 13.42
N GLU A 106 -1.65 18.70 13.82
CA GLU A 106 -0.77 19.78 14.35
C GLU A 106 -0.57 20.91 13.33
N LEU A 107 -0.52 20.58 12.04
CA LEU A 107 -0.47 21.56 10.94
C LEU A 107 -1.84 22.18 10.60
N GLU A 108 -2.86 21.89 11.38
CA GLU A 108 -4.24 22.40 11.21
C GLU A 108 -4.89 22.05 9.86
N LEU A 109 -4.42 20.98 9.19
CA LEU A 109 -4.98 20.54 7.91
C LEU A 109 -6.45 20.12 8.06
N ASN A 110 -6.83 19.52 9.18
CA ASN A 110 -8.22 19.17 9.50
C ASN A 110 -9.14 20.41 9.45
N LYS A 111 -8.71 21.57 9.94
CA LYS A 111 -9.47 22.81 9.88
C LYS A 111 -9.65 23.28 8.43
N LYS A 112 -8.59 23.21 7.61
CA LYS A 112 -8.63 23.53 6.18
C LYS A 112 -9.59 22.67 5.38
N LEU A 113 -9.68 21.39 5.74
CA LEU A 113 -10.55 20.40 5.11
C LEU A 113 -11.97 20.39 5.69
N ASN A 114 -12.22 21.15 6.76
CA ASN A 114 -13.47 21.15 7.52
C ASN A 114 -13.87 19.75 8.01
N ILE A 115 -12.90 19.00 8.54
CA ILE A 115 -13.07 17.68 9.14
C ILE A 115 -12.62 17.73 10.60
N LYS A 116 -13.10 16.79 11.42
CA LYS A 116 -12.80 16.76 12.86
C LYS A 116 -11.32 16.47 13.13
N SER A 117 -10.75 15.51 12.41
CA SER A 117 -9.35 15.08 12.51
C SER A 117 -8.89 14.50 11.20
N CYS A 118 -7.59 14.61 10.91
CA CYS A 118 -6.95 13.98 9.75
C CYS A 118 -6.92 12.45 9.82
N GLU A 119 -7.19 11.84 10.98
CA GLU A 119 -7.45 10.42 11.10
C GLU A 119 -8.55 9.97 10.13
N SER A 120 -9.62 10.74 10.01
CA SER A 120 -10.75 10.44 9.12
C SER A 120 -10.38 10.30 7.65
N LEU A 121 -9.26 10.90 7.20
CA LEU A 121 -8.72 10.74 5.85
C LEU A 121 -8.33 9.29 5.53
N PHE A 122 -8.08 8.49 6.55
CA PHE A 122 -7.74 7.07 6.39
C PHE A 122 -8.96 6.16 6.49
N TYR A 123 -10.13 6.70 6.84
CA TYR A 123 -11.38 5.97 7.08
C TYR A 123 -12.56 6.61 6.32
N GLU A 124 -13.47 7.29 7.00
CA GLU A 124 -14.74 7.80 6.44
C GLU A 124 -14.55 8.89 5.36
N ASN A 125 -13.51 9.72 5.47
CA ASN A 125 -13.18 10.76 4.48
C ASN A 125 -12.06 10.32 3.51
N SER A 126 -11.96 9.01 3.26
CA SER A 126 -10.89 8.43 2.45
C SER A 126 -10.86 8.89 0.99
N ASN A 127 -11.96 9.43 0.49
CA ASN A 127 -12.07 10.06 -0.82
C ASN A 127 -11.28 11.37 -0.94
N LEU A 128 -10.99 12.05 0.17
CA LEU A 128 -10.20 13.29 0.17
C LEU A 128 -8.69 13.04 0.05
N LEU A 129 -8.24 11.81 0.28
CA LEU A 129 -6.81 11.47 0.34
C LEU A 129 -6.39 10.51 -0.77
N HIS A 130 -5.37 10.90 -1.53
CA HIS A 130 -4.58 9.98 -2.35
C HIS A 130 -3.18 9.82 -1.78
N THR A 131 -2.72 8.59 -1.70
CA THR A 131 -1.34 8.26 -1.28
C THR A 131 -0.66 7.46 -2.38
N THR A 132 0.59 7.75 -2.65
CA THR A 132 1.40 7.00 -3.62
C THR A 132 2.87 7.03 -3.24
N SER A 133 3.72 6.45 -4.06
CA SER A 133 5.18 6.48 -3.91
C SER A 133 5.84 6.82 -5.24
N ILE A 134 7.00 7.49 -5.19
CA ILE A 134 7.82 7.79 -6.39
C ILE A 134 8.15 6.48 -7.12
N ILE A 135 8.57 5.46 -6.37
CA ILE A 135 8.68 4.08 -6.86
C ILE A 135 7.45 3.33 -6.35
N PRO A 136 6.49 2.99 -7.22
CA PRO A 136 5.18 2.48 -6.80
C PRO A 136 5.22 1.07 -6.20
N TYR A 137 6.32 0.35 -6.39
CA TYR A 137 6.52 -1.01 -5.93
C TYR A 137 7.61 -1.09 -4.85
N PRO A 138 7.54 -2.05 -3.91
CA PRO A 138 8.52 -2.18 -2.84
C PRO A 138 9.91 -2.53 -3.38
N VAL A 139 10.91 -1.82 -2.85
CA VAL A 139 12.32 -2.01 -3.19
C VAL A 139 13.04 -2.64 -2.00
N PHE A 140 13.80 -3.70 -2.26
CA PHE A 140 14.59 -4.41 -1.26
C PHE A 140 16.06 -4.41 -1.63
N ILE A 141 16.93 -4.34 -0.63
CA ILE A 141 18.37 -4.49 -0.80
C ILE A 141 18.70 -5.97 -0.75
N LYS A 142 19.36 -6.48 -1.78
CA LYS A 142 19.73 -7.89 -1.92
C LYS A 142 20.60 -8.35 -0.74
N GLY A 143 20.20 -9.45 -0.12
CA GLY A 143 20.95 -10.06 0.99
C GLY A 143 20.93 -9.28 2.31
N LYS A 144 20.14 -8.20 2.45
CA LYS A 144 19.93 -7.51 3.72
C LYS A 144 18.49 -7.71 4.18
N PRO A 145 18.25 -8.08 5.46
CA PRO A 145 16.93 -7.94 6.04
C PRO A 145 16.56 -6.45 5.98
N ASN A 146 15.41 -6.11 5.42
CA ASN A 146 14.94 -4.74 5.45
C ASN A 146 14.71 -4.31 6.90
N HIS A 147 15.53 -3.37 7.35
CA HIS A 147 15.31 -2.63 8.59
C HIS A 147 14.29 -1.50 8.32
N SER A 148 13.05 -1.85 8.09
CA SER A 148 11.92 -0.94 8.12
C SER A 148 10.75 -1.65 8.77
N ASP A 149 10.95 -1.96 10.03
CA ASP A 149 9.87 -2.25 10.97
C ASP A 149 9.61 -1.01 11.82
#